data_2b9d38f87462310fbd8b6c9d0a3bb351
#
_entry.id   2b9d38f87462310fbd8b6c9d0a3bb351
#
_cell.length_a   1.000
_cell.length_b   1.000
_cell.length_c   1.000
_cell.angle_alpha   90.00
_cell.angle_beta   90.00
_cell.angle_gamma   90.00
#
_symmetry.space_group_name_H-M   'P 1'
#
loop_
_entity.id
_entity.type
_entity.pdbx_description
1 polymer ?
#
loop_
_entity_poly.entity_id
_entity_poly.type
_entity_poly.pdbx_seq_one_letter_code
_entity_poly.pdbx_strand_id
1 'polypeptide(L)'
;MSVSVLGIDIAKQKFDAALLVDGKTKHKTCKNSAEGFETLMLWLEKQGIREVHACLEATGNYGEDLAIYLHEAGHIVSIVNPARIKGFAQSELLRTKTDKMDAALIARFCLAMKPDPWIPPLPEIRFLRALVRRVDSLIDMRSQEKNRLSTAHESVISLIKEHIAYLDQEIEKIRRQIADLIGQNPHLKRRKELLDSIPGIGKATIPHILAELDDLEKFNHVRQMVAFIGLAPKETISGSSIKGKPRLCKI
;
A
#
# COMPACT_ATOMS: atom_id res chain seq x y z
N MET A 1 12.84 -29.41 -4.30
CA MET A 1 13.63 -28.17 -4.09
C MET A 1 13.13 -27.54 -2.81
N SER A 2 14.03 -27.22 -1.87
CA SER A 2 13.64 -26.50 -0.64
C SER A 2 13.19 -25.09 -1.03
N VAL A 3 12.01 -24.68 -0.59
CA VAL A 3 11.48 -23.34 -0.85
C VAL A 3 12.21 -22.35 0.06
N SER A 4 13.04 -21.50 -0.54
CA SER A 4 13.69 -20.39 0.18
C SER A 4 12.69 -19.25 0.34
N VAL A 5 12.47 -18.81 1.57
CA VAL A 5 11.51 -17.75 1.90
C VAL A 5 12.23 -16.58 2.58
N LEU A 6 11.88 -15.37 2.17
CA LEU A 6 12.41 -14.13 2.72
C LEU A 6 11.29 -13.31 3.35
N GLY A 7 11.27 -13.18 4.67
CA GLY A 7 10.37 -12.25 5.37
C GLY A 7 11.06 -10.90 5.54
N ILE A 8 10.34 -9.82 5.28
CA ILE A 8 10.88 -8.46 5.35
C ILE A 8 9.97 -7.60 6.21
N ASP A 9 10.52 -7.06 7.29
CA ASP A 9 9.93 -5.99 8.08
C ASP A 9 10.57 -4.67 7.67
N ILE A 10 9.75 -3.72 7.19
CA ILE A 10 10.23 -2.51 6.54
C ILE A 10 9.84 -1.24 7.30
N ALA A 11 10.82 -0.34 7.44
CA ALA A 11 10.65 0.99 8.01
C ALA A 11 11.18 2.06 7.04
N LYS A 12 10.96 3.32 7.36
CA LYS A 12 11.35 4.46 6.50
C LYS A 12 12.82 4.45 6.11
N GLN A 13 13.73 4.15 7.04
CA GLN A 13 15.18 4.28 6.81
C GLN A 13 15.91 2.94 6.63
N LYS A 14 15.33 1.86 7.11
CA LYS A 14 15.93 0.52 7.09
C LYS A 14 14.86 -0.54 6.94
N PHE A 15 15.29 -1.73 6.58
CA PHE A 15 14.47 -2.93 6.69
C PHE A 15 15.28 -4.08 7.28
N ASP A 16 14.58 -4.97 7.97
CA ASP A 16 15.13 -6.21 8.51
C ASP A 16 14.61 -7.38 7.67
N ALA A 17 15.53 -8.19 7.16
CA ALA A 17 15.25 -9.35 6.33
C ALA A 17 15.60 -10.64 7.08
N ALA A 18 14.72 -11.62 7.03
CA ALA A 18 14.91 -12.95 7.60
C ALA A 18 14.76 -13.99 6.49
N LEU A 19 15.87 -14.63 6.12
CA LEU A 19 15.91 -15.72 5.14
C LEU A 19 15.71 -17.04 5.88
N LEU A 20 14.67 -17.77 5.51
CA LEU A 20 14.34 -19.10 6.04
C LEU A 20 14.67 -20.16 4.98
N VAL A 21 15.66 -20.99 5.26
CA VAL A 21 16.13 -22.09 4.39
C VAL A 21 16.41 -23.31 5.28
N ASP A 22 15.86 -24.48 4.91
CA ASP A 22 16.05 -25.75 5.60
C ASP A 22 15.85 -25.67 7.12
N GLY A 23 14.83 -24.93 7.55
CA GLY A 23 14.48 -24.74 8.96
C GLY A 23 15.40 -23.79 9.73
N LYS A 24 16.41 -23.20 9.08
CA LYS A 24 17.32 -22.23 9.69
C LYS A 24 16.98 -20.82 9.24
N THR A 25 16.99 -19.88 10.17
CA THR A 25 16.73 -18.45 9.88
C THR A 25 18.04 -17.67 9.95
N LYS A 26 18.35 -16.93 8.89
CA LYS A 26 19.48 -15.99 8.82
C LYS A 26 18.92 -14.58 8.69
N HIS A 27 19.55 -13.61 9.35
CA HIS A 27 19.09 -12.22 9.39
C HIS A 27 20.05 -11.27 8.71
N LYS A 28 19.50 -10.23 8.09
CA LYS A 28 20.24 -9.12 7.52
C LYS A 28 19.44 -7.84 7.71
N THR A 29 20.09 -6.78 8.17
CA THR A 29 19.52 -5.44 8.19
C THR A 29 20.16 -4.63 7.07
N CYS A 30 19.36 -3.92 6.29
CA CYS A 30 19.80 -3.06 5.19
C CYS A 30 19.14 -1.68 5.30
N LYS A 31 19.74 -0.67 4.64
CA LYS A 31 19.11 0.64 4.44
C LYS A 31 17.94 0.50 3.47
N ASN A 32 16.88 1.26 3.67
CA ASN A 32 15.78 1.34 2.70
C ASN A 32 16.15 2.35 1.59
N SER A 33 17.02 1.91 0.70
CA SER A 33 17.57 2.68 -0.44
C SER A 33 18.06 1.71 -1.51
N ALA A 34 18.29 2.21 -2.73
CA ALA A 34 18.84 1.40 -3.83
C ALA A 34 20.11 0.64 -3.44
N GLU A 35 21.06 1.29 -2.74
CA GLU A 35 22.29 0.64 -2.23
C GLU A 35 21.98 -0.48 -1.23
N GLY A 36 20.93 -0.32 -0.40
CA GLY A 36 20.52 -1.34 0.54
C GLY A 36 19.85 -2.53 -0.14
N PHE A 37 19.14 -2.30 -1.25
CA PHE A 37 18.55 -3.36 -2.08
C PHE A 37 19.64 -4.21 -2.75
N GLU A 38 20.67 -3.56 -3.32
CA GLU A 38 21.85 -4.26 -3.86
C GLU A 38 22.57 -5.07 -2.76
N THR A 39 22.71 -4.49 -1.56
CA THR A 39 23.31 -5.18 -0.41
C THR A 39 22.52 -6.44 -0.04
N LEU A 40 21.20 -6.40 -0.12
CA LEU A 40 20.34 -7.57 0.10
C LEU A 40 20.58 -8.64 -0.96
N MET A 41 20.63 -8.25 -2.24
CA MET A 41 20.88 -9.19 -3.35
C MET A 41 22.23 -9.89 -3.21
N LEU A 42 23.30 -9.13 -2.98
CA LEU A 42 24.63 -9.68 -2.74
C LEU A 42 24.68 -10.62 -1.53
N TRP A 43 23.87 -10.33 -0.50
CA TRP A 43 23.77 -11.22 0.66
C TRP A 43 23.04 -12.51 0.31
N LEU A 44 21.96 -12.48 -0.48
CA LEU A 44 21.24 -13.67 -0.95
C LEU A 44 22.16 -14.56 -1.81
N GLU A 45 22.90 -13.97 -2.75
CA GLU A 45 23.88 -14.69 -3.58
C GLU A 45 24.95 -15.40 -2.74
N LYS A 46 25.50 -14.73 -1.70
CA LYS A 46 26.45 -15.34 -0.75
C LYS A 46 25.85 -16.49 0.05
N GLN A 47 24.53 -16.57 0.18
CA GLN A 47 23.83 -17.72 0.76
C GLN A 47 23.56 -18.82 -0.27
N GLY A 48 23.93 -18.65 -1.53
CA GLY A 48 23.67 -19.59 -2.61
C GLY A 48 22.23 -19.55 -3.12
N ILE A 49 21.50 -18.49 -2.82
CA ILE A 49 20.08 -18.33 -3.17
C ILE A 49 19.95 -17.54 -4.46
N ARG A 50 19.32 -18.14 -5.48
CA ARG A 50 19.03 -17.51 -6.77
C ARG A 50 17.60 -16.97 -6.84
N GLU A 51 16.67 -17.63 -6.15
CA GLU A 51 15.26 -17.26 -6.15
C GLU A 51 14.70 -17.44 -4.73
N VAL A 52 13.91 -16.46 -4.27
CA VAL A 52 13.17 -16.53 -3.01
C VAL A 52 11.71 -16.17 -3.25
N HIS A 53 10.85 -16.65 -2.35
CA HIS A 53 9.55 -16.06 -2.15
C HIS A 53 9.68 -15.00 -1.04
N ALA A 54 9.75 -13.72 -1.42
CA ALA A 54 9.81 -12.58 -0.51
C ALA A 54 8.41 -12.18 -0.07
N CYS A 55 8.22 -11.99 1.22
CA CYS A 55 6.96 -11.55 1.79
C CYS A 55 7.19 -10.27 2.61
N LEU A 56 6.39 -9.24 2.32
CA LEU A 56 6.41 -7.95 3.00
C LEU A 56 5.04 -7.66 3.61
N GLU A 57 5.03 -6.94 4.73
CA GLU A 57 3.80 -6.39 5.28
C GLU A 57 3.41 -5.10 4.54
N ALA A 58 2.12 -4.93 4.21
CA ALA A 58 1.58 -3.74 3.56
C ALA A 58 1.52 -2.55 4.54
N THR A 59 2.67 -2.03 4.96
CA THR A 59 2.79 -0.88 5.87
C THR A 59 3.15 0.39 5.09
N GLY A 60 2.14 1.10 4.60
CA GLY A 60 2.35 2.36 3.86
C GLY A 60 3.14 2.18 2.56
N ASN A 61 3.85 3.25 2.12
CA ASN A 61 4.55 3.29 0.84
C ASN A 61 6.03 2.85 0.93
N TYR A 62 6.54 2.56 2.14
CA TYR A 62 7.98 2.33 2.32
C TYR A 62 8.50 1.04 1.68
N GLY A 63 7.61 0.07 1.43
CA GLY A 63 7.94 -1.25 0.89
C GLY A 63 7.82 -1.36 -0.62
N GLU A 64 7.18 -0.41 -1.30
CA GLU A 64 6.86 -0.53 -2.72
C GLU A 64 8.11 -0.62 -3.59
N ASP A 65 9.10 0.26 -3.37
CA ASP A 65 10.34 0.28 -4.16
C ASP A 65 11.14 -1.02 -4.00
N LEU A 66 11.26 -1.55 -2.78
CA LEU A 66 11.91 -2.82 -2.54
C LEU A 66 11.16 -3.99 -3.18
N ALA A 67 9.82 -3.98 -3.09
CA ALA A 67 8.98 -5.02 -3.70
C ALA A 67 9.14 -5.04 -5.22
N ILE A 68 9.15 -3.87 -5.87
CA ILE A 68 9.40 -3.72 -7.31
C ILE A 68 10.79 -4.24 -7.66
N TYR A 69 11.80 -3.79 -6.92
CA TYR A 69 13.18 -4.20 -7.16
C TYR A 69 13.38 -5.72 -7.09
N LEU A 70 12.80 -6.37 -6.06
CA LEU A 70 12.83 -7.83 -5.93
C LEU A 70 12.08 -8.54 -7.04
N HIS A 71 10.92 -8.01 -7.46
CA HIS A 71 10.13 -8.56 -8.56
C HIS A 71 10.90 -8.46 -9.89
N GLU A 72 11.51 -7.31 -10.18
CA GLU A 72 12.33 -7.08 -11.38
C GLU A 72 13.60 -7.95 -11.39
N ALA A 73 14.14 -8.29 -10.22
CA ALA A 73 15.23 -9.23 -10.06
C ALA A 73 14.82 -10.71 -10.23
N GLY A 74 13.55 -10.99 -10.52
CA GLY A 74 13.04 -12.34 -10.79
C GLY A 74 12.62 -13.12 -9.54
N HIS A 75 12.47 -12.46 -8.39
CA HIS A 75 11.96 -13.09 -7.18
C HIS A 75 10.43 -13.08 -7.14
N ILE A 76 9.83 -14.09 -6.48
CA ILE A 76 8.42 -14.05 -6.16
C ILE A 76 8.22 -13.11 -4.97
N VAL A 77 7.32 -12.15 -5.09
CA VAL A 77 7.02 -11.17 -4.03
C VAL A 77 5.56 -11.28 -3.62
N SER A 78 5.28 -11.24 -2.33
CA SER A 78 3.91 -11.10 -1.81
C SER A 78 3.84 -9.94 -0.82
N ILE A 79 2.86 -9.06 -1.02
CA ILE A 79 2.54 -7.96 -0.09
C ILE A 79 1.29 -8.35 0.67
N VAL A 80 1.39 -8.47 1.99
CA VAL A 80 0.37 -9.07 2.84
C VAL A 80 -0.23 -8.05 3.80
N ASN A 81 -1.55 -8.11 3.98
CA ASN A 81 -2.25 -7.27 4.95
C ASN A 81 -1.72 -7.53 6.38
N PRO A 82 -1.37 -6.48 7.14
CA PRO A 82 -0.91 -6.55 8.53
C PRO A 82 -1.82 -7.40 9.45
N ALA A 83 -3.13 -7.36 9.23
CA ALA A 83 -4.08 -8.15 10.01
C ALA A 83 -3.85 -9.67 9.89
N ARG A 84 -3.40 -10.15 8.71
CA ARG A 84 -3.08 -11.56 8.49
C ARG A 84 -1.82 -11.98 9.25
N ILE A 85 -0.77 -11.14 9.22
CA ILE A 85 0.48 -11.36 9.97
C ILE A 85 0.19 -11.36 11.47
N LYS A 86 -0.60 -10.39 11.95
CA LYS A 86 -1.02 -10.31 13.36
C LYS A 86 -1.83 -11.53 13.79
N GLY A 87 -2.77 -12.00 12.98
CA GLY A 87 -3.55 -13.21 13.25
C GLY A 87 -2.66 -14.46 13.36
N PHE A 88 -1.67 -14.57 12.47
CA PHE A 88 -0.69 -15.66 12.48
C PHE A 88 0.20 -15.61 13.74
N ALA A 89 0.69 -14.41 14.13
CA ALA A 89 1.45 -14.22 15.36
C ALA A 89 0.67 -14.66 16.60
N GLN A 90 -0.62 -14.36 16.65
CA GLN A 90 -1.50 -14.79 17.73
C GLN A 90 -1.67 -16.32 17.79
N SER A 91 -1.78 -16.98 16.62
CA SER A 91 -1.87 -18.44 16.57
C SER A 91 -0.60 -19.15 17.03
N GLU A 92 0.58 -18.51 16.86
CA GLU A 92 1.87 -19.01 17.34
C GLU A 92 2.16 -18.62 18.81
N LEU A 93 1.25 -17.92 19.51
CA LEU A 93 1.39 -17.47 20.89
C LEU A 93 2.67 -16.64 21.16
N LEU A 94 3.14 -15.91 20.16
CA LEU A 94 4.35 -15.09 20.26
C LEU A 94 4.11 -13.89 21.18
N ARG A 95 4.99 -13.72 22.19
CA ARG A 95 4.90 -12.65 23.19
C ARG A 95 5.93 -11.54 22.99
N THR A 96 7.04 -11.84 22.32
CA THR A 96 8.16 -10.89 22.16
C THR A 96 8.08 -10.22 20.79
N LYS A 97 8.25 -8.91 20.75
CA LYS A 97 8.24 -8.11 19.52
C LYS A 97 9.60 -7.40 19.36
N THR A 98 10.29 -7.69 18.27
CA THR A 98 11.49 -6.97 17.79
C THR A 98 11.52 -7.04 16.27
N ASP A 99 12.10 -6.05 15.57
CA ASP A 99 12.18 -6.00 14.09
C ASP A 99 12.70 -7.32 13.48
N LYS A 100 13.71 -7.94 14.10
CA LYS A 100 14.23 -9.25 13.66
C LYS A 100 13.22 -10.39 13.83
N MET A 101 12.48 -10.39 14.93
CA MET A 101 11.44 -11.39 15.18
C MET A 101 10.24 -11.16 14.25
N ASP A 102 9.91 -9.91 13.94
CA ASP A 102 8.84 -9.57 13.04
C ASP A 102 9.19 -10.03 11.59
N ALA A 103 10.41 -9.79 11.11
CA ALA A 103 10.87 -10.33 9.83
C ALA A 103 10.87 -11.87 9.79
N ALA A 104 11.30 -12.54 10.87
CA ALA A 104 11.26 -14.01 10.97
C ALA A 104 9.83 -14.55 11.00
N LEU A 105 8.91 -13.86 11.67
CA LEU A 105 7.50 -14.18 11.69
C LEU A 105 6.89 -14.09 10.30
N ILE A 106 7.20 -13.01 9.54
CA ILE A 106 6.76 -12.82 8.16
C ILE A 106 7.28 -13.96 7.27
N ALA A 107 8.54 -14.40 7.45
CA ALA A 107 9.09 -15.54 6.72
C ALA A 107 8.32 -16.84 7.02
N ARG A 108 8.04 -17.12 8.29
CA ARG A 108 7.24 -18.31 8.69
C ARG A 108 5.81 -18.25 8.14
N PHE A 109 5.19 -17.06 8.24
CA PHE A 109 3.87 -16.83 7.64
C PHE A 109 3.89 -17.15 6.14
N CYS A 110 4.87 -16.65 5.40
CA CYS A 110 5.01 -16.88 3.97
C CYS A 110 5.15 -18.39 3.65
N LEU A 111 5.98 -19.10 4.41
CA LEU A 111 6.17 -20.55 4.22
C LEU A 111 4.89 -21.35 4.49
N ALA A 112 4.18 -21.01 5.58
CA ALA A 112 2.98 -21.74 6.01
C ALA A 112 1.76 -21.41 5.15
N MET A 113 1.54 -20.13 4.84
CA MET A 113 0.31 -19.64 4.22
C MET A 113 0.41 -19.49 2.71
N LYS A 114 1.62 -19.52 2.14
CA LYS A 114 1.89 -19.38 0.69
C LYS A 114 1.03 -18.30 0.04
N PRO A 115 1.16 -17.03 0.47
CA PRO A 115 0.33 -15.96 -0.05
C PRO A 115 0.53 -15.78 -1.56
N ASP A 116 -0.51 -15.33 -2.25
CA ASP A 116 -0.48 -15.12 -3.69
C ASP A 116 0.63 -14.14 -4.09
N PRO A 117 1.30 -14.37 -5.22
CA PRO A 117 2.27 -13.43 -5.77
C PRO A 117 1.64 -12.07 -6.03
N TRP A 118 2.33 -11.02 -5.63
CA TRP A 118 2.00 -9.64 -5.96
C TRP A 118 2.59 -9.28 -7.32
N ILE A 119 1.78 -8.66 -8.16
CA ILE A 119 2.21 -8.10 -9.44
C ILE A 119 2.28 -6.58 -9.28
N PRO A 120 3.43 -5.95 -9.61
CA PRO A 120 3.56 -4.51 -9.51
C PRO A 120 2.54 -3.80 -10.43
N PRO A 121 1.86 -2.75 -9.95
CA PRO A 121 1.01 -1.94 -10.80
C PRO A 121 1.84 -1.33 -11.94
N LEU A 122 1.18 -1.10 -13.09
CA LEU A 122 1.81 -0.44 -14.22
C LEU A 122 2.41 0.93 -13.83
N PRO A 123 3.52 1.36 -14.44
CA PRO A 123 4.17 2.63 -14.10
C PRO A 123 3.22 3.83 -14.12
N GLU A 124 2.32 3.90 -15.11
CA GLU A 124 1.31 4.94 -15.22
C GLU A 124 0.29 4.93 -14.07
N ILE A 125 -0.05 3.76 -13.53
CA ILE A 125 -0.93 3.64 -12.36
C ILE A 125 -0.21 4.12 -11.10
N ARG A 126 1.05 3.75 -10.94
CA ARG A 126 1.88 4.23 -9.81
C ARG A 126 2.01 5.76 -9.86
N PHE A 127 2.24 6.31 -11.05
CA PHE A 127 2.32 7.76 -11.24
C PHE A 127 0.98 8.44 -10.94
N LEU A 128 -0.14 7.89 -11.46
CA LEU A 128 -1.49 8.38 -11.17
C LEU A 128 -1.76 8.38 -9.65
N ARG A 129 -1.43 7.29 -8.96
CA ARG A 129 -1.58 7.16 -7.51
C ARG A 129 -0.79 8.22 -6.75
N ALA A 130 0.45 8.49 -7.15
CA ALA A 130 1.27 9.53 -6.54
C ALA A 130 0.66 10.93 -6.72
N LEU A 131 0.15 11.25 -7.93
CA LEU A 131 -0.50 12.53 -8.20
C LEU A 131 -1.80 12.70 -7.40
N VAL A 132 -2.64 11.66 -7.35
CA VAL A 132 -3.90 11.67 -6.57
C VAL A 132 -3.61 11.93 -5.09
N ARG A 133 -2.69 11.17 -4.49
CA ARG A 133 -2.29 11.38 -3.08
C ARG A 133 -1.72 12.77 -2.83
N ARG A 134 -1.00 13.33 -3.80
CA ARG A 134 -0.49 14.69 -3.69
C ARG A 134 -1.61 15.73 -3.70
N VAL A 135 -2.62 15.57 -4.56
CA VAL A 135 -3.81 16.44 -4.57
C VAL A 135 -4.54 16.38 -3.24
N ASP A 136 -4.77 15.18 -2.69
CA ASP A 136 -5.44 15.01 -1.39
C ASP A 136 -4.67 15.74 -0.28
N SER A 137 -3.35 15.56 -0.22
CA SER A 137 -2.49 16.25 0.74
C SER A 137 -2.58 17.78 0.63
N LEU A 138 -2.64 18.32 -0.58
CA LEU A 138 -2.78 19.77 -0.79
C LEU A 138 -4.17 20.28 -0.41
N ILE A 139 -5.22 19.48 -0.66
CA ILE A 139 -6.60 19.79 -0.23
C ILE A 139 -6.69 19.83 1.30
N ASP A 140 -6.04 18.90 1.98
CA ASP A 140 -5.99 18.88 3.45
C ASP A 140 -5.26 20.10 4.00
N MET A 141 -4.10 20.46 3.44
CA MET A 141 -3.36 21.68 3.81
C MET A 141 -4.22 22.93 3.61
N ARG A 142 -4.89 23.05 2.47
CA ARG A 142 -5.80 24.15 2.18
C ARG A 142 -6.96 24.22 3.17
N SER A 143 -7.51 23.09 3.55
CA SER A 143 -8.59 23.02 4.54
C SER A 143 -8.12 23.48 5.92
N GLN A 144 -6.89 23.12 6.31
CA GLN A 144 -6.27 23.61 7.54
C GLN A 144 -6.08 25.13 7.50
N GLU A 145 -5.58 25.70 6.38
CA GLU A 145 -5.43 27.15 6.24
C GLU A 145 -6.78 27.88 6.27
N LYS A 146 -7.82 27.34 5.63
CA LYS A 146 -9.17 27.89 5.72
C LYS A 146 -9.71 27.91 7.15
N ASN A 147 -9.46 26.85 7.92
CA ASN A 147 -9.83 26.81 9.34
C ASN A 147 -9.05 27.86 10.16
N ARG A 148 -7.74 28.02 9.90
CA ARG A 148 -6.92 29.07 10.55
C ARG A 148 -7.43 30.48 10.22
N LEU A 149 -7.86 30.70 8.97
CA LEU A 149 -8.37 32.00 8.52
C LEU A 149 -9.58 32.46 9.35
N SER A 150 -10.43 31.52 9.79
CA SER A 150 -11.66 31.83 10.54
C SER A 150 -11.40 32.43 11.93
N THR A 151 -10.21 32.21 12.51
CA THR A 151 -9.81 32.66 13.84
C THR A 151 -8.55 33.54 13.84
N ALA A 152 -8.07 33.92 12.65
CA ALA A 152 -6.81 34.64 12.49
C ALA A 152 -6.93 36.09 12.92
N HIS A 153 -5.88 36.62 13.55
CA HIS A 153 -5.73 38.04 13.76
C HIS A 153 -5.58 38.80 12.42
N GLU A 154 -6.14 40.00 12.33
CA GLU A 154 -6.20 40.75 11.06
C GLU A 154 -4.83 40.95 10.39
N SER A 155 -3.76 41.10 11.19
CA SER A 155 -2.39 41.28 10.69
C SER A 155 -1.83 40.12 9.88
N VAL A 156 -2.40 38.90 9.97
CA VAL A 156 -1.93 37.68 9.25
C VAL A 156 -2.93 37.18 8.23
N ILE A 157 -4.12 37.79 8.13
CA ILE A 157 -5.19 37.35 7.19
C ILE A 157 -4.68 37.36 5.74
N SER A 158 -3.92 38.38 5.32
CA SER A 158 -3.39 38.46 3.96
C SER A 158 -2.45 37.31 3.66
N LEU A 159 -1.52 37.02 4.57
CA LEU A 159 -0.56 35.93 4.41
C LEU A 159 -1.27 34.53 4.25
N ILE A 160 -2.30 34.30 5.06
CA ILE A 160 -3.08 33.05 4.99
C ILE A 160 -3.83 32.97 3.66
N LYS A 161 -4.44 34.08 3.20
CA LYS A 161 -5.14 34.12 1.90
C LYS A 161 -4.19 33.88 0.73
N GLU A 162 -3.00 34.45 0.75
CA GLU A 162 -1.97 34.21 -0.26
C GLU A 162 -1.54 32.73 -0.32
N HIS A 163 -1.35 32.12 0.86
CA HIS A 163 -1.02 30.70 0.93
C HIS A 163 -2.18 29.82 0.41
N ILE A 164 -3.44 30.15 0.73
CA ILE A 164 -4.61 29.44 0.19
C ILE A 164 -4.63 29.56 -1.34
N ALA A 165 -4.40 30.76 -1.89
CA ALA A 165 -4.37 30.97 -3.35
C ALA A 165 -3.24 30.18 -4.02
N TYR A 166 -2.06 30.09 -3.41
CA TYR A 166 -0.96 29.24 -3.87
C TYR A 166 -1.36 27.74 -3.89
N LEU A 167 -1.97 27.26 -2.79
CA LEU A 167 -2.44 25.87 -2.72
C LEU A 167 -3.50 25.55 -3.78
N ASP A 168 -4.42 26.49 -4.05
CA ASP A 168 -5.41 26.34 -5.11
C ASP A 168 -4.76 26.22 -6.50
N GLN A 169 -3.73 27.01 -6.78
CA GLN A 169 -2.98 26.93 -8.04
C GLN A 169 -2.24 25.58 -8.19
N GLU A 170 -1.57 25.12 -7.15
CA GLU A 170 -0.89 23.80 -7.18
C GLU A 170 -1.86 22.64 -7.33
N ILE A 171 -3.04 22.68 -6.67
CA ILE A 171 -4.09 21.69 -6.84
C ILE A 171 -4.53 21.62 -8.31
N GLU A 172 -4.82 22.77 -8.93
CA GLU A 172 -5.27 22.81 -10.31
C GLU A 172 -4.18 22.36 -11.30
N LYS A 173 -2.93 22.68 -11.04
CA LYS A 173 -1.79 22.20 -11.82
C LYS A 173 -1.71 20.67 -11.84
N ILE A 174 -1.79 20.02 -10.65
CA ILE A 174 -1.72 18.56 -10.55
C ILE A 174 -2.98 17.91 -11.13
N ARG A 175 -4.15 18.52 -10.98
CA ARG A 175 -5.38 18.03 -11.63
C ARG A 175 -5.27 18.00 -13.16
N ARG A 176 -4.60 19.00 -13.76
CA ARG A 176 -4.30 18.99 -15.20
C ARG A 176 -3.36 17.85 -15.56
N GLN A 177 -2.28 17.63 -14.79
CA GLN A 177 -1.37 16.50 -14.99
C GLN A 177 -2.10 15.15 -14.92
N ILE A 178 -3.03 14.98 -13.98
CA ILE A 178 -3.89 13.78 -13.87
C ILE A 178 -4.76 13.64 -15.14
N ALA A 179 -5.38 14.71 -15.58
CA ALA A 179 -6.22 14.69 -16.78
C ALA A 179 -5.42 14.33 -18.03
N ASP A 180 -4.22 14.89 -18.18
CA ASP A 180 -3.31 14.63 -19.29
C ASP A 180 -2.82 13.17 -19.27
N LEU A 181 -2.41 12.67 -18.12
CA LEU A 181 -1.99 11.27 -17.95
C LEU A 181 -3.10 10.29 -18.33
N ILE A 182 -4.33 10.52 -17.85
CA ILE A 182 -5.49 9.69 -18.20
C ILE A 182 -5.83 9.82 -19.69
N GLY A 183 -5.74 11.03 -20.25
CA GLY A 183 -6.04 11.28 -21.66
C GLY A 183 -5.05 10.64 -22.64
N GLN A 184 -3.77 10.59 -22.26
CA GLN A 184 -2.68 10.01 -23.06
C GLN A 184 -2.63 8.47 -22.97
N ASN A 185 -3.22 7.86 -21.94
CA ASN A 185 -3.25 6.42 -21.79
C ASN A 185 -4.60 5.84 -22.23
N PRO A 186 -4.66 5.08 -23.35
CA PRO A 186 -5.92 4.56 -23.90
C PRO A 186 -6.71 3.71 -22.92
N HIS A 187 -6.02 2.89 -22.09
CA HIS A 187 -6.64 2.03 -21.10
C HIS A 187 -7.30 2.85 -19.98
N LEU A 188 -6.60 3.85 -19.43
CA LEU A 188 -7.15 4.75 -18.41
C LEU A 188 -8.29 5.59 -18.96
N LYS A 189 -8.16 6.08 -20.19
CA LYS A 189 -9.20 6.85 -20.88
C LYS A 189 -10.50 6.04 -21.02
N ARG A 190 -10.40 4.80 -21.49
CA ARG A 190 -11.57 3.91 -21.63
C ARG A 190 -12.25 3.66 -20.30
N ARG A 191 -11.49 3.38 -19.25
CA ARG A 191 -12.04 3.16 -17.90
C ARG A 191 -12.67 4.43 -17.32
N LYS A 192 -12.05 5.61 -17.54
CA LYS A 192 -12.64 6.90 -17.20
C LYS A 192 -14.01 7.09 -17.84
N GLU A 193 -14.14 6.83 -19.16
CA GLU A 193 -15.40 6.96 -19.88
C GLU A 193 -16.50 6.06 -19.29
N LEU A 194 -16.15 4.82 -18.92
CA LEU A 194 -17.07 3.91 -18.26
C LEU A 194 -17.51 4.42 -16.89
N LEU A 195 -16.58 4.92 -16.07
CA LEU A 195 -16.88 5.47 -14.74
C LEU A 195 -17.72 6.76 -14.82
N ASP A 196 -17.45 7.62 -15.83
CA ASP A 196 -18.19 8.88 -16.03
C ASP A 196 -19.64 8.64 -16.45
N SER A 197 -19.94 7.46 -17.01
CA SER A 197 -21.32 7.06 -17.37
C SER A 197 -22.17 6.62 -16.16
N ILE A 198 -21.55 6.40 -15.00
CA ILE A 198 -22.26 5.93 -13.79
C ILE A 198 -22.79 7.14 -13.01
N PRO A 199 -24.13 7.27 -12.83
CA PRO A 199 -24.72 8.35 -12.05
C PRO A 199 -24.16 8.36 -10.61
N GLY A 200 -23.70 9.53 -10.16
CA GLY A 200 -23.14 9.73 -8.83
C GLY A 200 -21.61 9.59 -8.74
N ILE A 201 -20.93 9.08 -9.75
CA ILE A 201 -19.46 9.13 -9.82
C ILE A 201 -19.03 10.45 -10.47
N GLY A 202 -18.49 11.36 -9.66
CA GLY A 202 -18.04 12.67 -10.13
C GLY A 202 -16.60 12.68 -10.62
N LYS A 203 -16.24 13.72 -11.40
CA LYS A 203 -14.89 13.91 -11.97
C LYS A 203 -13.76 13.89 -10.93
N ALA A 204 -14.03 14.28 -9.68
CA ALA A 204 -13.07 14.24 -8.59
C ALA A 204 -12.81 12.81 -8.09
N THR A 205 -13.81 11.93 -8.15
CA THR A 205 -13.73 10.55 -7.64
C THR A 205 -13.09 9.59 -8.64
N ILE A 206 -13.27 9.84 -9.94
CA ILE A 206 -12.76 8.96 -11.01
C ILE A 206 -11.25 8.69 -10.90
N PRO A 207 -10.37 9.71 -10.72
CA PRO A 207 -8.93 9.45 -10.58
C PRO A 207 -8.58 8.55 -9.40
N HIS A 208 -9.29 8.67 -8.27
CA HIS A 208 -9.09 7.81 -7.09
C HIS A 208 -9.47 6.37 -7.40
N ILE A 209 -10.61 6.14 -8.07
CA ILE A 209 -11.02 4.79 -8.47
C ILE A 209 -10.01 4.18 -9.44
N LEU A 210 -9.53 4.95 -10.44
CA LEU A 210 -8.53 4.48 -11.39
C LEU A 210 -7.18 4.17 -10.74
N ALA A 211 -6.78 4.93 -9.73
CA ALA A 211 -5.54 4.74 -9.00
C ALA A 211 -5.55 3.52 -8.07
N GLU A 212 -6.67 3.24 -7.39
CA GLU A 212 -6.75 2.20 -6.36
C GLU A 212 -7.33 0.88 -6.88
N LEU A 213 -8.19 0.93 -7.92
CA LEU A 213 -8.82 -0.25 -8.52
C LEU A 213 -8.31 -0.46 -9.95
N ASP A 214 -6.99 -0.52 -10.15
CA ASP A 214 -6.40 -0.65 -11.48
C ASP A 214 -6.66 -2.01 -12.12
N ASP A 215 -6.65 -3.06 -11.35
CA ASP A 215 -6.91 -4.44 -11.78
C ASP A 215 -8.20 -4.96 -11.16
N LEU A 216 -9.31 -4.79 -11.90
CA LEU A 216 -10.61 -5.32 -11.48
C LEU A 216 -10.73 -6.83 -11.75
N GLU A 217 -9.91 -7.40 -12.63
CA GLU A 217 -9.96 -8.82 -13.00
C GLU A 217 -9.48 -9.74 -11.85
N LYS A 218 -8.71 -9.19 -10.90
CA LYS A 218 -8.32 -9.90 -9.67
C LYS A 218 -9.49 -10.24 -8.74
N PHE A 219 -10.65 -9.60 -8.94
CA PHE A 219 -11.84 -9.86 -8.14
C PHE A 219 -12.77 -10.84 -8.86
N ASN A 220 -12.86 -12.08 -8.39
CA ASN A 220 -13.77 -13.09 -8.93
C ASN A 220 -15.26 -12.75 -8.70
N HIS A 221 -15.55 -11.93 -7.68
CA HIS A 221 -16.93 -11.54 -7.32
C HIS A 221 -16.96 -10.11 -6.78
N VAL A 222 -18.06 -9.40 -7.05
CA VAL A 222 -18.32 -8.04 -6.55
C VAL A 222 -18.14 -7.94 -5.02
N ARG A 223 -18.50 -8.98 -4.27
CA ARG A 223 -18.33 -9.00 -2.81
C ARG A 223 -16.87 -8.88 -2.37
N GLN A 224 -15.92 -9.42 -3.14
CA GLN A 224 -14.49 -9.28 -2.85
C GLN A 224 -14.05 -7.83 -3.05
N MET A 225 -14.51 -7.17 -4.11
CA MET A 225 -14.26 -5.76 -4.36
C MET A 225 -14.87 -4.88 -3.24
N VAL A 226 -16.11 -5.16 -2.85
CA VAL A 226 -16.80 -4.45 -1.74
C VAL A 226 -16.03 -4.61 -0.42
N ALA A 227 -15.48 -5.80 -0.15
CA ALA A 227 -14.63 -6.03 1.01
C ALA A 227 -13.30 -5.28 0.90
N PHE A 228 -12.66 -5.30 -0.29
CA PHE A 228 -11.41 -4.61 -0.56
C PHE A 228 -11.50 -3.09 -0.34
N ILE A 229 -12.61 -2.47 -0.77
CA ILE A 229 -12.85 -1.03 -0.55
C ILE A 229 -13.39 -0.69 0.84
N GLY A 230 -13.46 -1.68 1.75
CA GLY A 230 -13.88 -1.46 3.15
C GLY A 230 -15.38 -1.23 3.35
N LEU A 231 -16.23 -1.54 2.37
CA LEU A 231 -17.68 -1.38 2.45
C LEU A 231 -18.43 -2.65 2.90
N ALA A 232 -17.72 -3.77 3.14
CA ALA A 232 -18.33 -4.99 3.63
C ALA A 232 -18.73 -4.85 5.11
N PRO A 233 -20.01 -5.12 5.47
CA PRO A 233 -20.40 -5.11 6.86
C PRO A 233 -19.79 -6.31 7.60
N LYS A 234 -19.21 -6.05 8.76
CA LYS A 234 -18.80 -7.11 9.70
C LYS A 234 -19.97 -7.38 10.63
N GLU A 235 -20.49 -8.59 10.58
CA GLU A 235 -21.49 -9.08 11.54
C GLU A 235 -20.79 -9.88 12.64
N THR A 236 -21.22 -9.67 13.87
CA THR A 236 -20.78 -10.44 15.03
C THR A 236 -21.99 -11.07 15.65
N ILE A 237 -22.27 -12.32 15.30
CA ILE A 237 -23.38 -13.11 15.82
C ILE A 237 -22.78 -14.37 16.46
N SER A 238 -23.09 -14.62 17.72
CA SER A 238 -22.69 -15.85 18.40
C SER A 238 -23.87 -16.38 19.19
N GLY A 239 -24.42 -17.51 18.77
CA GLY A 239 -25.59 -18.14 19.36
C GLY A 239 -26.82 -17.23 19.40
N SER A 240 -27.68 -17.42 20.41
CA SER A 240 -28.89 -16.61 20.60
C SER A 240 -28.63 -15.33 21.41
N SER A 241 -27.49 -15.21 22.09
CA SER A 241 -27.21 -14.16 23.09
C SER A 241 -26.37 -12.99 22.59
N ILE A 242 -25.57 -13.15 21.53
CA ILE A 242 -24.74 -12.06 21.00
C ILE A 242 -25.23 -11.67 19.62
N LYS A 243 -25.88 -10.51 19.53
CA LYS A 243 -26.26 -9.86 18.26
C LYS A 243 -25.63 -8.47 18.23
N GLY A 244 -24.38 -8.39 17.73
CA GLY A 244 -23.69 -7.12 17.50
C GLY A 244 -24.31 -6.36 16.33
N LYS A 245 -24.41 -5.02 16.41
CA LYS A 245 -24.84 -4.19 15.28
C LYS A 245 -23.78 -4.32 14.16
N PRO A 246 -24.19 -4.55 12.90
CA PRO A 246 -23.26 -4.57 11.76
C PRO A 246 -22.48 -3.25 11.69
N ARG A 247 -21.18 -3.33 11.44
CA ARG A 247 -20.31 -2.16 11.25
C ARG A 247 -19.47 -2.37 10.02
N LEU A 248 -19.18 -1.28 9.29
CA LEU A 248 -18.22 -1.36 8.19
C LEU A 248 -16.87 -1.84 8.69
N CYS A 249 -16.29 -2.79 7.97
CA CYS A 249 -14.94 -3.27 8.25
C CYS A 249 -13.95 -2.17 7.87
N LYS A 250 -13.23 -1.63 8.86
CA LYS A 250 -12.02 -0.85 8.58
C LYS A 250 -10.90 -1.87 8.37
N ILE A 251 -10.48 -2.02 7.13
CA ILE A 251 -9.32 -2.87 6.76
C ILE A 251 -8.07 -2.03 6.88
#